data_9f0cca7df7f685934bb2066a6f96a52d
#
_entry.id   9f0cca7df7f685934bb2066a6f96a52d
#
_cell.length_a   1.000
_cell.length_b   1.000
_cell.length_c   1.000
_cell.angle_alpha   90.00
_cell.angle_beta   90.00
_cell.angle_gamma   90.00
#
_symmetry.space_group_name_H-M   'P 1'
#
loop_
_entity.id
_entity.type
_entity.pdbx_description
1 polymer ?
#
loop_
_entity_poly.entity_id
_entity_poly.type
_entity_poly.pdbx_seq_one_letter_code
_entity_poly.pdbx_strand_id
1 'polypeptide(L)' 'DVDPFEPSDERTTQVGMLHRRISKLQPFDRAIVLLWLENISYDEIGKMLGISTANVSVRLVRIREQLKKMSND' A
#
# COMPACT_ATOMS: atom_id res chain seq x y z
N ASP A 1 -14.63 -27.57 -5.05
CA ASP A 1 -13.37 -27.17 -5.59
C ASP A 1 -12.83 -25.89 -4.95
N VAL A 2 -11.66 -25.98 -4.44
CA VAL A 2 -11.08 -24.87 -3.70
C VAL A 2 -10.02 -24.18 -4.55
N ASP A 3 -10.32 -22.96 -4.92
CA ASP A 3 -9.34 -22.08 -5.55
C ASP A 3 -8.28 -21.74 -4.51
N PRO A 4 -7.00 -22.00 -4.78
CA PRO A 4 -5.96 -21.67 -3.80
C PRO A 4 -5.90 -20.18 -3.47
N PHE A 5 -6.51 -19.35 -4.29
CA PHE A 5 -6.56 -17.92 -4.03
C PHE A 5 -7.87 -17.48 -3.43
N GLU A 6 -8.76 -18.41 -3.17
CA GLU A 6 -10.02 -18.06 -2.54
C GLU A 6 -9.75 -17.63 -1.09
N PRO A 7 -10.28 -16.49 -0.66
CA PRO A 7 -10.05 -16.02 0.71
C PRO A 7 -10.82 -16.85 1.70
N SER A 8 -10.20 -17.92 2.12
CA SER A 8 -10.83 -18.83 3.06
C SER A 8 -10.53 -18.46 4.51
N ASP A 9 -9.59 -17.55 4.73
CA ASP A 9 -9.30 -17.11 6.08
C ASP A 9 -9.28 -15.58 6.14
N GLU A 10 -9.29 -15.11 7.37
CA GLU A 10 -9.40 -13.69 7.67
C GLU A 10 -8.22 -12.89 7.11
N ARG A 11 -7.04 -13.48 7.19
CA ARG A 11 -5.84 -12.79 6.74
C ARG A 11 -5.86 -12.55 5.23
N THR A 12 -6.27 -13.55 4.47
CA THR A 12 -6.37 -13.42 3.02
C THR A 12 -7.40 -12.36 2.64
N THR A 13 -8.51 -12.33 3.37
CA THR A 13 -9.55 -11.33 3.14
C THR A 13 -9.01 -9.94 3.41
N GLN A 14 -8.23 -9.77 4.48
CA GLN A 14 -7.67 -8.47 4.82
C GLN A 14 -6.69 -8.01 3.75
N VAL A 15 -5.89 -8.91 3.22
CA VAL A 15 -4.95 -8.57 2.14
C VAL A 15 -5.71 -8.12 0.90
N GLY A 16 -6.77 -8.83 0.55
CA GLY A 16 -7.60 -8.46 -0.59
C GLY A 16 -8.23 -7.09 -0.43
N MET A 17 -8.71 -6.79 0.78
CA MET A 17 -9.29 -5.48 1.05
C MET A 17 -8.25 -4.38 0.98
N LEU A 18 -7.05 -4.65 1.47
CA LEU A 18 -5.96 -3.69 1.41
C LEU A 18 -5.61 -3.35 -0.04
N HIS A 19 -5.49 -4.36 -0.89
CA HIS A 19 -5.19 -4.13 -2.31
C HIS A 19 -6.28 -3.32 -2.99
N ARG A 20 -7.53 -3.57 -2.62
CA ARG A 20 -8.64 -2.81 -3.19
C ARG A 20 -8.55 -1.34 -2.80
N ARG A 21 -8.20 -1.07 -1.55
CA ARG A 21 -8.05 0.30 -1.08
C ARG A 21 -6.87 0.98 -1.75
N ILE A 22 -5.77 0.25 -1.89
CA ILE A 22 -4.57 0.78 -2.54
C ILE A 22 -4.89 1.19 -3.98
N SER A 23 -5.70 0.41 -4.66
CA SER A 23 -6.04 0.70 -6.06
C SER A 23 -6.81 2.01 -6.21
N LYS A 24 -7.39 2.54 -5.14
CA LYS A 24 -8.11 3.81 -5.15
C LYS A 24 -7.19 5.00 -4.94
N LEU A 25 -5.94 4.77 -4.60
CA LEU A 25 -4.99 5.85 -4.39
C LEU A 25 -4.54 6.43 -5.73
N GLN A 26 -3.99 7.64 -5.67
CA GLN A 26 -3.36 8.23 -6.84
C GLN A 26 -2.20 7.32 -7.29
N PRO A 27 -1.91 7.29 -8.60
CA PRO A 27 -0.87 6.39 -9.10
C PRO A 27 0.48 6.53 -8.40
N PHE A 28 0.89 7.74 -8.08
CA PHE A 28 2.16 7.98 -7.42
C PHE A 28 2.17 7.40 -6.00
N ASP A 29 1.09 7.65 -5.26
CA ASP A 29 0.96 7.14 -3.90
C ASP A 29 0.85 5.61 -3.90
N ARG A 30 0.17 5.08 -4.90
CA ARG A 30 0.05 3.63 -5.04
C ARG A 30 1.42 3.00 -5.25
N ALA A 31 2.26 3.63 -6.06
CA ALA A 31 3.61 3.12 -6.29
C ALA A 31 4.42 3.11 -4.99
N ILE A 32 4.30 4.17 -4.20
CA ILE A 32 5.03 4.26 -2.95
C ILE A 32 4.64 3.15 -1.99
N VAL A 33 3.34 2.95 -1.80
CA VAL A 33 2.89 1.96 -0.83
C VAL A 33 3.19 0.54 -1.30
N LEU A 34 3.11 0.28 -2.58
CA LEU A 34 3.43 -1.05 -3.10
C LEU A 34 4.91 -1.38 -2.91
N LEU A 35 5.78 -0.41 -3.15
CA LEU A 35 7.21 -0.59 -2.91
C LEU A 35 7.50 -0.79 -1.43
N TRP A 36 6.79 -0.05 -0.59
CA TRP A 36 6.93 -0.19 0.86
C TRP A 36 6.52 -1.60 1.32
N LEU A 37 5.45 -2.12 0.76
CA LEU A 37 4.98 -3.47 1.10
C LEU A 37 5.96 -4.55 0.65
N GLU A 38 6.79 -4.25 -0.35
CA GLU A 38 7.84 -5.15 -0.82
C GLU A 38 9.10 -5.05 0.04
N ASN A 39 9.03 -4.33 1.15
CA ASN A 39 10.15 -4.12 2.05
C ASN A 39 11.30 -3.31 1.43
N ILE A 40 10.97 -2.48 0.46
CA ILE A 40 11.93 -1.55 -0.14
C ILE A 40 12.12 -0.40 0.85
N SER A 41 13.36 -0.03 1.11
CA SER A 41 13.63 1.05 2.05
C SER A 41 13.17 2.40 1.53
N TYR A 42 12.93 3.34 2.43
CA TYR A 42 12.51 4.69 2.04
C TYR A 42 13.53 5.35 1.11
N ASP A 43 14.80 5.11 1.39
CA ASP A 43 15.86 5.67 0.55
C ASP A 43 15.77 5.14 -0.88
N GLU A 44 15.59 3.83 -1.01
CA GLU A 44 15.46 3.22 -2.32
C GLU A 44 14.19 3.68 -3.05
N ILE A 45 13.10 3.76 -2.32
CA ILE A 45 11.85 4.25 -2.91
C ILE A 45 12.05 5.66 -3.44
N GLY A 46 12.71 6.52 -2.67
CA GLY A 46 12.97 7.87 -3.10
C GLY A 46 13.81 7.93 -4.35
N LYS A 47 14.83 7.09 -4.44
CA LYS A 47 15.69 7.03 -5.61
C LYS A 47 14.91 6.57 -6.85
N MET A 48 14.06 5.58 -6.67
CA MET A 48 13.26 5.06 -7.78
C MET A 48 12.27 6.08 -8.31
N LEU A 49 11.71 6.89 -7.42
CA LEU A 49 10.65 7.82 -7.78
C LEU A 49 11.15 9.26 -7.95
N GLY A 50 12.43 9.49 -7.67
CA GLY A 50 13.01 10.83 -7.86
C GLY A 50 12.60 11.81 -6.78
N ILE A 51 12.36 11.36 -5.56
CA ILE A 51 12.02 12.23 -4.43
C ILE A 51 12.94 11.92 -3.26
N SER A 52 12.94 12.81 -2.27
CA SER A 52 13.79 12.63 -1.10
C SER A 52 13.22 11.56 -0.16
N THR A 53 14.09 10.99 0.67
CA THR A 53 13.68 10.02 1.68
C THR A 53 12.65 10.63 2.62
N ALA A 54 12.85 11.87 3.01
CA ALA A 54 11.89 12.56 3.89
C ALA A 54 10.53 12.69 3.21
N ASN A 55 10.51 12.95 1.92
CA ASN A 55 9.28 13.06 1.16
C ASN A 55 8.52 11.73 1.14
N VAL A 56 9.27 10.63 0.96
CA VAL A 56 8.67 9.28 1.01
C VAL A 56 7.99 9.07 2.36
N SER A 57 8.69 9.41 3.43
CA SER A 57 8.16 9.24 4.78
C SER A 57 6.87 10.02 4.99
N VAL A 58 6.86 11.29 4.61
CA VAL A 58 5.68 12.14 4.77
C VAL A 58 4.52 11.59 3.96
N ARG A 59 4.78 11.18 2.72
CA ARG A 59 3.72 10.66 1.87
C ARG A 59 3.15 9.35 2.42
N LEU A 60 4.02 8.49 2.96
CA LEU A 60 3.55 7.24 3.55
C LEU A 60 2.65 7.48 4.75
N VAL A 61 2.96 8.47 5.57
CA VAL A 61 2.08 8.82 6.69
C VAL A 61 0.70 9.19 6.17
N ARG A 62 0.64 10.03 5.16
CA ARG A 62 -0.63 10.45 4.57
C ARG A 62 -1.38 9.29 3.94
N ILE A 63 -0.66 8.44 3.23
CA ILE A 63 -1.27 7.28 2.57
C ILE A 63 -1.89 6.36 3.62
N ARG A 64 -1.16 6.10 4.69
CA ARG A 64 -1.67 5.24 5.75
C ARG A 64 -2.92 5.83 6.40
N GLU A 65 -2.96 7.15 6.57
CA GLU A 65 -4.15 7.82 7.08
C GLU A 65 -5.33 7.64 6.15
N GLN A 66 -5.09 7.80 4.85
CA GLN A 66 -6.14 7.60 3.87
C GLN A 66 -6.66 6.17 3.89
N LEU A 67 -5.77 5.20 3.99
CA LEU A 67 -6.17 3.80 4.03
C LEU A 67 -7.00 3.49 5.27
N LYS A 68 -6.66 4.10 6.38
CA LYS A 68 -7.45 3.96 7.61
C LYS A 68 -8.86 4.49 7.44
N LYS A 69 -8.98 5.65 6.80
CA LYS A 69 -10.28 6.25 6.58
C LYS A 69 -11.14 5.38 5.67
N MET A 70 -10.53 4.79 4.67
CA MET A 70 -11.25 3.90 3.77
C MET A 70 -11.80 2.68 4.49
N SER A 71 -11.13 2.24 5.55
CA SER A 71 -11.55 1.04 6.27
C SER A 71 -12.85 1.24 7.04
N ASN A 72 -13.27 2.50 7.21
CA ASN A 72 -14.50 2.81 7.94
C ASN A 72 -15.71 2.99 7.04
N ASP A 73 -15.52 2.84 5.77
CA ASP A 73 -16.63 3.00 4.81
C ASP A 73 -17.46 1.77 4.63
#